data_8696f8c3c3079cea698b4a027d02850a
#
_entry.id   8696f8c3c3079cea698b4a027d02850a
#
_cell.length_a   1.000
_cell.length_b   1.000
_cell.length_c   1.000
_cell.angle_alpha   90.00
_cell.angle_beta   90.00
_cell.angle_gamma   90.00
#
_symmetry.space_group_name_H-M   'P 1'
#
loop_
_entity.id
_entity.type
_entity.pdbx_description
1 polymer ?
#
loop_
_entity_poly.entity_id
_entity_poly.type
_entity_poly.pdbx_seq_one_letter_code
_entity_poly.pdbx_strand_id
1 'polypeptide(L)'
;MARAIHQFLFVVVLGLCASGCGTATKQPIPAAEEPLVITGPTMGTEYTIKLFGVPDGLGEAELKSGIESTLDEINTAMSTWQDDSEISQFNNSDGSDWFEVSADTAEVVAEAIRINETTDGAFDVTVNPLLKLWGFGPFDRPERIPTAEEIAAVQGDIGCEKINVHRDPPALRKGRPKVQIVLSGIAKGFAVDRVVEWLDEQGVSACLVEIGGEVRAHGTKPDGQPWVIGIEKPTPGERSVQRAVELSNRAMATSGDYRNYYEKNGRRYSHTIDPRNGQPIAHRLAAVSVVADSCMTADAVATALMVLGPDTGYNLAVERDWAACFIVRDGDRFIEKQTPRFRELSEPQRDGK
;
A
#
# COMPACT_ATOMS: atom_id res chain seq x y z
N MET A 1 -26.09 -99.91 41.14
CA MET A 1 -26.54 -99.04 40.04
C MET A 1 -25.72 -97.73 40.07
N ALA A 2 -24.67 -97.67 39.39
CA ALA A 2 -23.77 -96.48 39.38
C ALA A 2 -23.57 -96.06 37.93
N ARG A 3 -23.93 -94.87 37.60
CA ARG A 3 -23.69 -94.19 36.28
C ARG A 3 -22.40 -93.43 36.37
N ALA A 4 -21.44 -93.78 35.53
CA ALA A 4 -20.21 -93.06 35.33
C ALA A 4 -20.45 -91.77 34.54
N ILE A 5 -19.93 -90.66 35.01
CA ILE A 5 -19.92 -89.36 34.30
C ILE A 5 -18.50 -89.15 33.86
N HIS A 6 -18.33 -89.05 32.51
CA HIS A 6 -17.07 -88.71 31.89
C HIS A 6 -16.86 -87.17 31.97
N GLN A 7 -15.78 -86.78 32.62
CA GLN A 7 -15.28 -85.38 32.53
C GLN A 7 -14.45 -85.21 31.29
N PHE A 8 -14.92 -84.29 30.37
CA PHE A 8 -14.13 -83.75 29.26
C PHE A 8 -13.30 -82.59 29.80
N LEU A 9 -12.02 -82.73 29.70
CA LEU A 9 -11.02 -81.66 30.00
C LEU A 9 -10.92 -80.75 28.83
N PHE A 10 -11.43 -79.49 28.97
CA PHE A 10 -11.22 -78.41 27.97
C PHE A 10 -9.94 -77.69 28.31
N VAL A 11 -8.91 -77.78 27.42
CA VAL A 11 -7.70 -76.98 27.51
C VAL A 11 -8.00 -75.67 26.79
N VAL A 12 -8.13 -74.55 27.56
CA VAL A 12 -8.20 -73.21 27.01
C VAL A 12 -6.78 -72.66 26.82
N VAL A 13 -6.36 -72.56 25.59
CA VAL A 13 -5.13 -71.82 25.22
C VAL A 13 -5.46 -70.37 25.22
N LEU A 14 -5.02 -69.58 26.22
CA LEU A 14 -5.04 -68.10 26.21
C LEU A 14 -3.91 -67.62 25.32
N GLY A 15 -4.27 -67.15 24.08
CA GLY A 15 -3.38 -66.34 23.25
C GLY A 15 -3.29 -64.94 23.81
N LEU A 16 -2.13 -64.53 24.34
CA LEU A 16 -1.83 -63.14 24.63
C LEU A 16 -1.62 -62.39 23.33
N CYS A 17 -2.67 -61.63 22.89
CA CYS A 17 -2.50 -60.55 21.92
C CYS A 17 -1.90 -59.36 22.67
N ALA A 18 -0.60 -59.14 22.53
CA ALA A 18 0.04 -57.89 22.92
C ALA A 18 -0.35 -56.81 21.91
N SER A 19 -1.42 -56.08 22.20
CA SER A 19 -1.77 -54.84 21.49
C SER A 19 -0.73 -53.77 21.87
N GLY A 20 0.27 -53.62 21.00
CA GLY A 20 1.22 -52.52 21.05
C GLY A 20 0.46 -51.20 20.78
N CYS A 21 0.12 -50.51 21.86
CA CYS A 21 -0.30 -49.10 21.77
C CYS A 21 0.91 -48.29 21.35
N GLY A 22 1.12 -48.11 20.05
CA GLY A 22 2.08 -47.18 19.52
C GLY A 22 1.58 -45.78 19.85
N THR A 23 2.11 -45.17 20.91
CA THR A 23 2.02 -43.73 21.12
C THR A 23 2.74 -43.07 19.97
N ALA A 24 1.98 -42.60 18.97
CA ALA A 24 2.52 -41.68 17.98
C ALA A 24 3.00 -40.45 18.76
N THR A 25 4.29 -40.37 19.01
CA THR A 25 4.94 -39.13 19.46
C THR A 25 4.66 -38.11 18.39
N LYS A 26 3.70 -37.18 18.67
CA LYS A 26 3.61 -35.95 17.92
C LYS A 26 5.00 -35.32 17.95
N GLN A 27 5.68 -35.30 16.81
CA GLN A 27 6.87 -34.48 16.66
C GLN A 27 6.48 -33.07 17.08
N PRO A 28 7.23 -32.39 17.97
CA PRO A 28 6.98 -31.01 18.27
C PRO A 28 6.98 -30.25 16.93
N ILE A 29 5.90 -29.50 16.68
CA ILE A 29 5.84 -28.54 15.58
C ILE A 29 7.04 -27.64 15.81
N PRO A 30 7.97 -27.50 14.86
CA PRO A 30 9.09 -26.57 15.02
C PRO A 30 8.51 -25.22 15.45
N ALA A 31 9.12 -24.58 16.45
CA ALA A 31 8.74 -23.22 16.82
C ALA A 31 8.79 -22.40 15.54
N ALA A 32 7.72 -21.67 15.24
CA ALA A 32 7.70 -20.79 14.07
C ALA A 32 8.90 -19.84 14.20
N GLU A 33 9.71 -19.76 13.18
CA GLU A 33 10.83 -18.82 13.12
C GLU A 33 10.24 -17.40 13.27
N GLU A 34 10.80 -16.63 14.21
CA GLU A 34 10.38 -15.24 14.42
C GLU A 34 11.07 -14.34 13.37
N PRO A 35 10.37 -13.38 12.76
CA PRO A 35 11.01 -12.46 11.82
C PRO A 35 11.96 -11.51 12.55
N LEU A 36 13.07 -11.14 11.90
CA LEU A 36 13.78 -9.92 12.28
C LEU A 36 12.88 -8.72 11.93
N VAL A 37 12.66 -7.82 12.89
CA VAL A 37 11.81 -6.63 12.72
C VAL A 37 12.62 -5.36 12.82
N ILE A 38 12.64 -4.55 11.76
CA ILE A 38 13.32 -3.26 11.70
C ILE A 38 12.28 -2.16 11.55
N THR A 39 12.39 -1.10 12.35
CA THR A 39 11.47 0.04 12.33
C THR A 39 12.23 1.36 12.37
N GLY A 40 11.59 2.42 11.85
CA GLY A 40 12.12 3.78 11.93
C GLY A 40 11.16 4.81 11.33
N PRO A 41 11.48 6.12 11.50
CA PRO A 41 10.70 7.20 10.89
C PRO A 41 11.11 7.40 9.43
N THR A 42 10.14 7.71 8.55
CA THR A 42 10.39 8.15 7.18
C THR A 42 9.17 8.88 6.60
N MET A 43 9.34 9.77 5.63
CA MET A 43 8.27 10.39 4.82
C MET A 43 7.09 10.94 5.65
N GLY A 44 7.36 11.48 6.85
CA GLY A 44 6.34 11.99 7.78
C GLY A 44 5.50 10.91 8.48
N THR A 45 5.92 9.65 8.41
CA THR A 45 5.31 8.46 9.04
C THR A 45 6.40 7.54 9.61
N GLU A 46 6.10 6.27 9.80
CA GLU A 46 7.03 5.23 10.22
C GLU A 46 7.05 4.10 9.20
N TYR A 47 8.17 3.37 9.16
CA TYR A 47 8.26 2.09 8.44
C TYR A 47 8.35 0.92 9.42
N THR A 48 7.81 -0.22 9.00
CA THR A 48 7.96 -1.51 9.67
C THR A 48 8.32 -2.58 8.65
N ILE A 49 9.46 -3.23 8.85
CA ILE A 49 9.97 -4.26 7.95
C ILE A 49 10.14 -5.56 8.73
N LYS A 50 9.57 -6.65 8.22
CA LYS A 50 9.73 -8.01 8.76
C LYS A 50 10.51 -8.85 7.77
N LEU A 51 11.57 -9.50 8.23
CA LEU A 51 12.51 -10.25 7.40
C LEU A 51 12.62 -11.70 7.85
N PHE A 52 12.73 -12.60 6.88
CA PHE A 52 13.14 -14.00 7.06
C PHE A 52 14.26 -14.36 6.08
N GLY A 53 15.06 -15.35 6.43
CA GLY A 53 16.12 -15.84 5.56
C GLY A 53 17.16 -14.77 5.24
N VAL A 54 17.55 -14.00 6.25
CA VAL A 54 18.66 -13.03 6.17
C VAL A 54 19.97 -13.83 6.02
N PRO A 55 20.82 -13.51 5.02
CA PRO A 55 22.10 -14.20 4.83
C PRO A 55 23.03 -14.10 6.03
N ASP A 56 23.82 -15.15 6.27
CA ASP A 56 24.85 -15.14 7.29
C ASP A 56 25.86 -13.99 7.05
N GLY A 57 26.15 -13.25 8.11
CA GLY A 57 27.09 -12.12 8.07
C GLY A 57 26.44 -10.76 7.77
N LEU A 58 25.16 -10.70 7.40
CA LEU A 58 24.42 -9.44 7.26
C LEU A 58 23.69 -9.11 8.56
N GLY A 59 24.19 -8.10 9.29
CA GLY A 59 23.68 -7.72 10.61
C GLY A 59 22.47 -6.78 10.54
N GLU A 60 21.66 -6.74 11.61
CA GLU A 60 20.53 -5.81 11.73
C GLU A 60 20.92 -4.35 11.52
N ALA A 61 22.05 -3.91 12.07
CA ALA A 61 22.54 -2.54 11.92
C ALA A 61 22.88 -2.20 10.46
N GLU A 62 23.44 -3.13 9.70
CA GLU A 62 23.78 -2.97 8.30
C GLU A 62 22.51 -2.92 7.44
N LEU A 63 21.58 -3.83 7.68
CA LEU A 63 20.26 -3.81 7.03
C LEU A 63 19.53 -2.50 7.28
N LYS A 64 19.47 -2.07 8.54
CA LYS A 64 18.84 -0.80 8.91
C LYS A 64 19.49 0.40 8.22
N SER A 65 20.80 0.46 8.19
CA SER A 65 21.54 1.54 7.52
C SER A 65 21.26 1.58 6.01
N GLY A 66 21.21 0.43 5.34
CA GLY A 66 20.90 0.37 3.92
C GLY A 66 19.45 0.76 3.61
N ILE A 67 18.49 0.29 4.42
CA ILE A 67 17.09 0.70 4.33
C ILE A 67 16.95 2.22 4.48
N GLU A 68 17.56 2.79 5.53
CA GLU A 68 17.50 4.24 5.81
C GLU A 68 18.18 5.04 4.69
N SER A 69 19.30 4.57 4.14
CA SER A 69 19.95 5.21 2.98
C SER A 69 19.03 5.25 1.76
N THR A 70 18.38 4.12 1.43
CA THR A 70 17.41 4.04 0.31
C THR A 70 16.24 5.02 0.52
N LEU A 71 15.70 5.09 1.73
CA LEU A 71 14.60 6.00 2.05
C LEU A 71 15.02 7.47 2.03
N ASP A 72 16.24 7.79 2.48
CA ASP A 72 16.78 9.16 2.47
C ASP A 72 17.05 9.65 1.03
N GLU A 73 17.53 8.79 0.14
CA GLU A 73 17.68 9.10 -1.29
C GLU A 73 16.34 9.48 -1.92
N ILE A 74 15.28 8.71 -1.65
CA ILE A 74 13.93 8.99 -2.15
C ILE A 74 13.36 10.28 -1.53
N ASN A 75 13.56 10.52 -0.24
CA ASN A 75 13.15 11.76 0.39
C ASN A 75 13.87 12.98 -0.21
N THR A 76 15.17 12.89 -0.46
CA THR A 76 15.98 13.95 -1.08
C THR A 76 15.53 14.23 -2.51
N ALA A 77 15.08 13.21 -3.23
CA ALA A 77 14.55 13.36 -4.57
C ALA A 77 13.13 13.94 -4.60
N MET A 78 12.19 13.40 -3.79
CA MET A 78 10.74 13.53 -4.03
C MET A 78 9.96 14.33 -2.98
N SER A 79 10.58 14.75 -1.87
CA SER A 79 9.88 15.43 -0.78
C SER A 79 9.60 16.91 -1.11
N THR A 80 8.34 17.32 -1.05
CA THR A 80 7.97 18.75 -1.10
C THR A 80 8.09 19.46 0.26
N TRP A 81 8.54 18.75 1.30
CA TRP A 81 8.84 19.31 2.64
C TRP A 81 10.30 19.71 2.80
N GLN A 82 11.17 19.32 1.86
CA GLN A 82 12.57 19.68 1.80
C GLN A 82 12.77 20.68 0.65
N ASP A 83 13.23 21.88 0.96
CA ASP A 83 13.40 22.96 -0.02
C ASP A 83 14.46 22.63 -1.08
N ASP A 84 15.41 21.79 -0.74
CA ASP A 84 16.56 21.36 -1.55
C ASP A 84 16.35 20.01 -2.27
N SER A 85 15.18 19.39 -2.15
CA SER A 85 14.86 18.19 -2.93
C SER A 85 14.78 18.47 -4.43
N GLU A 86 15.01 17.44 -5.27
CA GLU A 86 14.90 17.58 -6.73
C GLU A 86 13.54 18.16 -7.14
N ILE A 87 12.44 17.65 -6.57
CA ILE A 87 11.08 18.12 -6.86
C ILE A 87 10.85 19.54 -6.37
N SER A 88 11.37 19.96 -5.24
CA SER A 88 11.27 21.34 -4.77
C SER A 88 12.04 22.30 -5.66
N GLN A 89 13.27 21.92 -6.08
CA GLN A 89 14.06 22.70 -7.02
C GLN A 89 13.36 22.78 -8.40
N PHE A 90 12.85 21.65 -8.91
CA PHE A 90 12.05 21.64 -10.13
C PHE A 90 10.83 22.56 -10.00
N ASN A 91 10.09 22.48 -8.89
CA ASN A 91 8.93 23.32 -8.64
C ASN A 91 9.24 24.82 -8.65
N ASN A 92 10.44 25.19 -8.18
CA ASN A 92 10.91 26.57 -8.12
C ASN A 92 11.61 27.05 -9.41
N SER A 93 11.92 26.16 -10.37
CA SER A 93 12.50 26.54 -11.66
C SER A 93 11.49 27.30 -12.52
N ASP A 94 11.95 28.08 -13.49
CA ASP A 94 11.10 28.78 -14.46
C ASP A 94 10.48 27.83 -15.50
N GLY A 95 11.01 26.59 -15.61
CA GLY A 95 10.46 25.49 -16.39
C GLY A 95 10.64 25.59 -17.90
N SER A 96 11.40 26.58 -18.42
CA SER A 96 11.63 26.78 -19.87
C SER A 96 12.46 25.65 -20.49
N ASP A 97 13.44 25.15 -19.74
CA ASP A 97 14.39 24.14 -20.21
C ASP A 97 14.15 22.78 -19.50
N TRP A 98 14.86 21.77 -19.99
CA TRP A 98 14.91 20.48 -19.32
C TRP A 98 15.67 20.60 -17.99
N PHE A 99 15.05 20.14 -16.92
CA PHE A 99 15.60 20.08 -15.57
C PHE A 99 16.06 18.65 -15.30
N GLU A 100 17.34 18.46 -15.07
CA GLU A 100 17.91 17.15 -14.74
C GLU A 100 17.35 16.63 -13.41
N VAL A 101 16.96 15.38 -13.38
CA VAL A 101 16.47 14.67 -12.17
C VAL A 101 17.09 13.28 -12.11
N SER A 102 16.92 12.60 -10.98
CA SER A 102 17.30 11.19 -10.86
C SER A 102 16.42 10.30 -11.77
N ALA A 103 16.93 9.10 -12.09
CA ALA A 103 16.17 8.10 -12.83
C ALA A 103 14.89 7.73 -12.10
N ASP A 104 14.94 7.62 -10.77
CA ASP A 104 13.82 7.31 -9.89
C ASP A 104 12.72 8.39 -9.98
N THR A 105 13.09 9.67 -9.94
CA THR A 105 12.15 10.79 -10.12
C THR A 105 11.49 10.75 -11.50
N ALA A 106 12.26 10.51 -12.55
CA ALA A 106 11.73 10.40 -13.91
C ALA A 106 10.78 9.20 -14.06
N GLU A 107 11.09 8.07 -13.42
CA GLU A 107 10.24 6.87 -13.39
C GLU A 107 8.90 7.14 -12.72
N VAL A 108 8.94 7.69 -11.50
CA VAL A 108 7.73 8.00 -10.72
C VAL A 108 6.83 9.00 -11.44
N VAL A 109 7.41 10.06 -12.03
CA VAL A 109 6.61 11.04 -12.78
C VAL A 109 6.02 10.43 -14.05
N ALA A 110 6.75 9.56 -14.75
CA ALA A 110 6.23 8.88 -15.93
C ALA A 110 5.07 7.91 -15.57
N GLU A 111 5.18 7.18 -14.46
CA GLU A 111 4.08 6.34 -13.97
C GLU A 111 2.89 7.20 -13.54
N ALA A 112 3.13 8.33 -12.88
CA ALA A 112 2.08 9.26 -12.50
C ALA A 112 1.29 9.78 -13.72
N ILE A 113 1.95 10.12 -14.81
CA ILE A 113 1.31 10.53 -16.07
C ILE A 113 0.48 9.37 -16.64
N ARG A 114 1.01 8.15 -16.66
CA ARG A 114 0.29 6.97 -17.13
C ARG A 114 -1.00 6.70 -16.32
N ILE A 115 -0.94 6.84 -14.99
CA ILE A 115 -2.14 6.69 -14.14
C ILE A 115 -3.11 7.86 -14.34
N ASN A 116 -2.62 9.10 -14.53
CA ASN A 116 -3.44 10.25 -14.87
C ASN A 116 -4.29 9.98 -16.14
N GLU A 117 -3.65 9.54 -17.22
CA GLU A 117 -4.32 9.20 -18.48
C GLU A 117 -5.34 8.07 -18.31
N THR A 118 -4.98 7.05 -17.54
CA THR A 118 -5.84 5.88 -17.31
C THR A 118 -7.08 6.22 -16.47
N THR A 119 -7.00 7.27 -15.63
CA THR A 119 -8.03 7.66 -14.67
C THR A 119 -8.76 8.96 -15.06
N ASP A 120 -8.57 9.42 -16.31
CA ASP A 120 -9.17 10.66 -16.83
C ASP A 120 -8.95 11.86 -15.90
N GLY A 121 -7.67 12.03 -15.50
CA GLY A 121 -7.23 13.14 -14.65
C GLY A 121 -7.62 13.03 -13.16
N ALA A 122 -8.19 11.92 -12.70
CA ALA A 122 -8.54 11.77 -11.28
C ALA A 122 -7.29 11.63 -10.39
N PHE A 123 -6.23 11.01 -10.89
CA PHE A 123 -4.90 11.08 -10.31
C PHE A 123 -4.08 12.14 -11.04
N ASP A 124 -3.59 13.15 -10.34
CA ASP A 124 -2.79 14.20 -10.96
C ASP A 124 -1.74 14.73 -9.99
N VAL A 125 -0.47 14.55 -10.33
CA VAL A 125 0.64 15.02 -9.48
C VAL A 125 0.87 16.51 -9.56
N THR A 126 0.17 17.25 -10.43
CA THR A 126 0.29 18.70 -10.54
C THR A 126 -0.66 19.47 -9.63
N VAL A 127 -1.36 18.79 -8.69
CA VAL A 127 -2.34 19.40 -7.76
C VAL A 127 -1.74 20.31 -6.69
N ASN A 128 -0.41 20.48 -6.62
CA ASN A 128 0.23 21.25 -5.55
C ASN A 128 -0.34 22.68 -5.37
N PRO A 129 -0.66 23.46 -6.43
CA PRO A 129 -1.32 24.75 -6.26
C PRO A 129 -2.68 24.68 -5.56
N LEU A 130 -3.46 23.60 -5.77
CA LEU A 130 -4.73 23.38 -5.05
C LEU A 130 -4.48 22.97 -3.60
N LEU A 131 -3.49 22.10 -3.32
CA LEU A 131 -3.12 21.75 -1.94
C LEU A 131 -2.74 23.00 -1.16
N LYS A 132 -1.95 23.90 -1.74
CA LYS A 132 -1.60 25.18 -1.14
C LYS A 132 -2.83 26.06 -0.89
N LEU A 133 -3.72 26.18 -1.85
CA LEU A 133 -4.94 26.98 -1.74
C LEU A 133 -5.88 26.47 -0.62
N TRP A 134 -5.98 25.15 -0.48
CA TRP A 134 -6.80 24.50 0.56
C TRP A 134 -6.07 24.32 1.89
N GLY A 135 -4.75 24.64 1.97
CA GLY A 135 -3.93 24.51 3.18
C GLY A 135 -3.64 23.06 3.56
N PHE A 136 -3.39 22.18 2.59
CA PHE A 136 -2.91 20.82 2.81
C PHE A 136 -1.43 20.70 2.44
N GLY A 137 -0.72 19.74 3.05
CA GLY A 137 0.73 19.61 2.90
C GLY A 137 1.48 20.61 3.79
N PRO A 138 2.65 21.13 3.36
CA PRO A 138 3.47 22.06 4.15
C PRO A 138 2.93 23.50 4.18
N PHE A 139 1.61 23.67 4.06
CA PHE A 139 0.98 24.97 3.95
C PHE A 139 0.01 25.23 5.11
N ASP A 140 -0.11 26.50 5.50
CA ASP A 140 -1.03 26.94 6.53
C ASP A 140 -2.50 26.78 6.11
N ARG A 141 -3.36 26.47 7.07
CA ARG A 141 -4.81 26.40 6.85
C ARG A 141 -5.34 27.78 6.48
N PRO A 142 -6.17 27.88 5.43
CA PRO A 142 -6.72 29.17 5.02
C PRO A 142 -7.71 29.71 6.07
N GLU A 143 -7.70 31.03 6.27
CA GLU A 143 -8.64 31.69 7.17
C GLU A 143 -10.10 31.52 6.72
N ARG A 144 -10.34 31.41 5.43
CA ARG A 144 -11.66 31.18 4.81
C ARG A 144 -11.58 30.07 3.74
N ILE A 145 -12.72 29.55 3.38
CA ILE A 145 -12.82 28.61 2.26
C ILE A 145 -12.50 29.33 0.94
N PRO A 146 -11.66 28.75 0.07
CA PRO A 146 -11.37 29.30 -1.24
C PRO A 146 -12.62 29.55 -2.08
N THR A 147 -12.64 30.67 -2.81
CA THR A 147 -13.74 31.00 -3.72
C THR A 147 -13.59 30.27 -5.05
N ALA A 148 -14.66 30.22 -5.84
CA ALA A 148 -14.62 29.62 -7.17
C ALA A 148 -13.61 30.33 -8.09
N GLU A 149 -13.48 31.66 -7.94
CA GLU A 149 -12.52 32.46 -8.73
C GLU A 149 -11.07 32.13 -8.36
N GLU A 150 -10.78 31.93 -7.08
CA GLU A 150 -9.45 31.53 -6.62
C GLU A 150 -9.06 30.13 -7.10
N ILE A 151 -10.02 29.19 -7.06
CA ILE A 151 -9.82 27.85 -7.61
C ILE A 151 -9.58 27.92 -9.12
N ALA A 152 -10.42 28.65 -9.86
CA ALA A 152 -10.27 28.82 -11.31
C ALA A 152 -8.92 29.48 -11.69
N ALA A 153 -8.40 30.38 -10.85
CA ALA A 153 -7.12 31.05 -11.09
C ALA A 153 -5.92 30.09 -11.08
N VAL A 154 -5.97 29.01 -10.28
CA VAL A 154 -4.88 28.00 -10.22
C VAL A 154 -5.15 26.80 -11.11
N GLN A 155 -6.40 26.55 -11.54
CA GLN A 155 -6.78 25.40 -12.36
C GLN A 155 -6.04 25.37 -13.71
N GLY A 156 -5.68 26.53 -14.27
CA GLY A 156 -4.92 26.63 -15.52
C GLY A 156 -3.50 26.05 -15.45
N ASP A 157 -2.95 25.89 -14.25
CA ASP A 157 -1.59 25.38 -14.01
C ASP A 157 -1.61 23.90 -13.58
N ILE A 158 -2.77 23.23 -13.60
CA ILE A 158 -2.98 21.83 -13.22
C ILE A 158 -3.21 21.00 -14.49
N GLY A 159 -2.67 19.78 -14.52
CA GLY A 159 -2.78 18.83 -15.61
C GLY A 159 -1.44 18.17 -15.94
N CYS A 160 -1.35 16.86 -15.82
CA CYS A 160 -0.15 16.09 -16.12
C CYS A 160 0.33 16.25 -17.58
N GLU A 161 -0.55 16.60 -18.50
CA GLU A 161 -0.20 16.94 -19.90
C GLU A 161 0.75 18.15 -20.03
N LYS A 162 0.92 18.91 -18.96
CA LYS A 162 1.84 20.06 -18.87
C LYS A 162 3.23 19.68 -18.36
N ILE A 163 3.47 18.38 -18.09
CA ILE A 163 4.77 17.85 -17.71
C ILE A 163 5.29 16.96 -18.83
N ASN A 164 6.51 17.22 -19.25
CA ASN A 164 7.25 16.36 -20.17
C ASN A 164 8.31 15.61 -19.39
N VAL A 165 8.45 14.31 -19.66
CA VAL A 165 9.44 13.44 -19.03
C VAL A 165 10.37 12.91 -20.10
N HIS A 166 11.67 12.96 -19.82
CA HIS A 166 12.71 12.29 -20.59
C HIS A 166 13.39 11.28 -19.67
N ARG A 167 13.53 10.03 -20.11
CA ARG A 167 14.05 8.96 -19.26
C ARG A 167 15.56 8.73 -19.44
N ASP A 168 16.12 9.10 -20.60
CA ASP A 168 17.53 8.91 -20.91
C ASP A 168 18.07 10.04 -21.82
N PRO A 169 18.84 11.01 -21.27
CA PRO A 169 19.10 11.22 -19.85
C PRO A 169 17.84 11.66 -19.07
N PRO A 170 17.72 11.30 -17.77
CA PRO A 170 16.52 11.59 -17.01
C PRO A 170 16.34 13.08 -16.74
N ALA A 171 15.21 13.63 -17.17
CA ALA A 171 14.90 15.05 -17.03
C ALA A 171 13.39 15.33 -17.10
N LEU A 172 12.97 16.42 -16.50
CA LEU A 172 11.60 16.93 -16.53
C LEU A 172 11.56 18.32 -17.16
N ARG A 173 10.43 18.67 -17.78
CA ARG A 173 10.20 20.02 -18.30
C ARG A 173 8.74 20.43 -18.08
N LYS A 174 8.53 21.66 -17.62
CA LYS A 174 7.20 22.25 -17.48
C LYS A 174 6.69 22.83 -18.79
N GLY A 175 5.45 22.59 -19.13
CA GLY A 175 4.74 23.28 -20.21
C GLY A 175 4.32 24.71 -19.84
N ARG A 176 4.30 25.02 -18.53
CA ARG A 176 4.02 26.36 -17.97
C ARG A 176 4.85 26.59 -16.71
N PRO A 177 5.35 27.81 -16.46
CA PRO A 177 6.25 28.10 -15.33
C PRO A 177 5.64 27.80 -13.93
N LYS A 178 4.32 27.94 -13.79
CA LYS A 178 3.63 27.77 -12.50
C LYS A 178 3.19 26.34 -12.19
N VAL A 179 3.42 25.41 -13.12
CA VAL A 179 3.14 23.99 -12.86
C VAL A 179 4.07 23.50 -11.76
N GLN A 180 3.50 22.82 -10.77
CA GLN A 180 4.23 22.27 -9.62
C GLN A 180 3.81 20.82 -9.39
N ILE A 181 4.77 19.95 -9.12
CA ILE A 181 4.54 18.52 -8.85
C ILE A 181 4.55 18.25 -7.35
N VAL A 182 3.67 17.36 -6.93
CA VAL A 182 3.66 16.72 -5.61
C VAL A 182 3.46 15.22 -5.76
N LEU A 183 4.38 14.44 -5.21
CA LEU A 183 4.41 12.98 -5.40
C LEU A 183 3.83 12.19 -4.20
N SER A 184 3.15 12.85 -3.26
CA SER A 184 2.66 12.24 -2.02
C SER A 184 1.66 11.08 -2.19
N GLY A 185 1.02 10.96 -3.34
CA GLY A 185 0.07 9.88 -3.66
C GLY A 185 0.69 8.73 -4.48
N ILE A 186 2.03 8.66 -4.59
CA ILE A 186 2.74 7.62 -5.36
C ILE A 186 4.13 7.30 -4.77
N ALA A 187 4.78 8.28 -4.14
CA ALA A 187 6.17 8.15 -3.69
C ALA A 187 6.33 7.17 -2.52
N LYS A 188 5.32 6.98 -1.66
CA LYS A 188 5.40 6.00 -0.59
C LYS A 188 5.37 4.57 -1.14
N GLY A 189 4.47 4.32 -2.09
CA GLY A 189 4.44 3.05 -2.80
C GLY A 189 5.76 2.75 -3.52
N PHE A 190 6.35 3.75 -4.17
CA PHE A 190 7.67 3.63 -4.79
C PHE A 190 8.77 3.32 -3.76
N ALA A 191 8.77 3.98 -2.61
CA ALA A 191 9.73 3.72 -1.54
C ALA A 191 9.64 2.28 -1.00
N VAL A 192 8.42 1.76 -0.85
CA VAL A 192 8.20 0.36 -0.49
C VAL A 192 8.80 -0.58 -1.54
N ASP A 193 8.58 -0.31 -2.83
CA ASP A 193 9.12 -1.12 -3.92
C ASP A 193 10.66 -1.11 -3.91
N ARG A 194 11.29 0.07 -3.79
CA ARG A 194 12.75 0.20 -3.77
C ARG A 194 13.41 -0.47 -2.58
N VAL A 195 12.80 -0.40 -1.40
CA VAL A 195 13.30 -1.13 -0.21
C VAL A 195 13.20 -2.64 -0.39
N VAL A 196 12.11 -3.15 -0.98
CA VAL A 196 11.98 -4.59 -1.28
C VAL A 196 13.05 -5.03 -2.29
N GLU A 197 13.29 -4.25 -3.34
CA GLU A 197 14.31 -4.54 -4.36
C GLU A 197 15.71 -4.54 -3.74
N TRP A 198 16.03 -3.54 -2.92
CA TRP A 198 17.31 -3.50 -2.20
C TRP A 198 17.50 -4.72 -1.29
N LEU A 199 16.47 -5.13 -0.53
CA LEU A 199 16.53 -6.32 0.33
C LEU A 199 16.74 -7.62 -0.47
N ASP A 200 16.10 -7.75 -1.64
CA ASP A 200 16.29 -8.88 -2.55
C ASP A 200 17.73 -8.93 -3.08
N GLU A 201 18.30 -7.78 -3.46
CA GLU A 201 19.72 -7.64 -3.86
C GLU A 201 20.69 -8.02 -2.73
N GLN A 202 20.32 -7.81 -1.47
CA GLN A 202 21.08 -8.27 -0.31
C GLN A 202 20.92 -9.79 -0.05
N GLY A 203 20.08 -10.48 -0.81
CA GLY A 203 19.82 -11.91 -0.67
C GLY A 203 18.83 -12.29 0.43
N VAL A 204 18.04 -11.35 0.94
CA VAL A 204 16.95 -11.63 1.89
C VAL A 204 15.84 -12.40 1.18
N SER A 205 15.54 -13.61 1.64
CA SER A 205 14.66 -14.52 0.89
C SER A 205 13.17 -14.20 1.04
N ALA A 206 12.76 -13.54 2.12
CA ALA A 206 11.37 -13.12 2.31
C ALA A 206 11.27 -11.89 3.19
N CYS A 207 10.48 -10.92 2.75
CA CYS A 207 10.22 -9.69 3.52
C CYS A 207 8.78 -9.19 3.37
N LEU A 208 8.36 -8.45 4.38
CA LEU A 208 7.18 -7.60 4.36
C LEU A 208 7.64 -6.20 4.69
N VAL A 209 7.54 -5.29 3.74
CA VAL A 209 7.85 -3.86 3.91
C VAL A 209 6.56 -3.08 4.01
N GLU A 210 6.43 -2.24 5.05
CA GLU A 210 5.29 -1.35 5.26
C GLU A 210 5.81 0.06 5.52
N ILE A 211 5.27 1.06 4.84
CA ILE A 211 5.55 2.48 5.03
C ILE A 211 4.22 3.26 5.02
N GLY A 212 3.77 3.69 6.20
CA GLY A 212 2.59 4.55 6.33
C GLY A 212 1.26 3.97 5.82
N GLY A 213 1.18 2.65 5.68
CA GLY A 213 0.01 1.90 5.20
C GLY A 213 0.17 1.30 3.80
N GLU A 214 1.17 1.69 3.04
CA GLU A 214 1.59 1.06 1.79
C GLU A 214 2.48 -0.15 2.10
N VAL A 215 2.18 -1.30 1.49
CA VAL A 215 2.78 -2.59 1.87
C VAL A 215 3.18 -3.39 0.63
N ARG A 216 4.35 -4.05 0.67
CA ARG A 216 4.72 -5.07 -0.30
C ARG A 216 5.28 -6.30 0.39
N ALA A 217 4.78 -7.46 -0.02
CA ALA A 217 5.28 -8.77 0.38
C ALA A 217 6.19 -9.33 -0.72
N HIS A 218 7.35 -9.85 -0.34
CA HIS A 218 8.27 -10.58 -1.21
C HIS A 218 8.64 -11.91 -0.58
N GLY A 219 8.78 -12.95 -1.40
CA GLY A 219 9.10 -14.28 -0.94
C GLY A 219 8.00 -14.95 -0.11
N THR A 220 8.32 -16.12 0.43
CA THR A 220 7.41 -16.94 1.24
C THR A 220 7.98 -17.12 2.63
N LYS A 221 7.14 -16.98 3.66
CA LYS A 221 7.55 -17.26 5.03
C LYS A 221 8.09 -18.69 5.18
N PRO A 222 8.96 -18.98 6.17
CA PRO A 222 9.57 -20.29 6.37
C PRO A 222 8.55 -21.42 6.55
N ASP A 223 7.37 -21.13 7.08
CA ASP A 223 6.26 -22.07 7.26
C ASP A 223 5.44 -22.32 5.98
N GLY A 224 5.80 -21.67 4.86
CA GLY A 224 5.10 -21.75 3.58
C GLY A 224 3.80 -20.95 3.53
N GLN A 225 3.43 -20.24 4.63
CA GLN A 225 2.21 -19.44 4.64
C GLN A 225 2.40 -18.07 3.96
N PRO A 226 1.35 -17.53 3.32
CA PRO A 226 1.39 -16.18 2.76
C PRO A 226 1.53 -15.13 3.86
N TRP A 227 1.91 -13.93 3.47
CA TRP A 227 1.83 -12.76 4.33
C TRP A 227 0.36 -12.33 4.46
N VAL A 228 -0.08 -12.02 5.69
CA VAL A 228 -1.47 -11.61 5.95
C VAL A 228 -1.48 -10.16 6.41
N ILE A 229 -2.19 -9.31 5.67
CA ILE A 229 -2.29 -7.87 5.92
C ILE A 229 -3.73 -7.53 6.30
N GLY A 230 -3.90 -6.70 7.33
CA GLY A 230 -5.21 -6.20 7.74
C GLY A 230 -5.56 -4.90 7.02
N ILE A 231 -6.70 -4.86 6.32
CA ILE A 231 -7.34 -3.60 5.94
C ILE A 231 -8.02 -3.05 7.19
N GLU A 232 -7.64 -1.83 7.62
CA GLU A 232 -8.23 -1.20 8.80
C GLU A 232 -9.66 -0.74 8.55
N LYS A 233 -10.50 -0.87 9.58
CA LYS A 233 -11.81 -0.21 9.61
C LYS A 233 -11.61 1.30 9.74
N PRO A 234 -12.20 2.13 8.86
CA PRO A 234 -11.95 3.57 8.84
C PRO A 234 -12.72 4.31 9.97
N THR A 235 -12.51 3.87 11.21
CA THR A 235 -13.09 4.46 12.42
C THR A 235 -12.03 5.33 13.10
N PRO A 236 -12.26 6.64 13.30
CA PRO A 236 -11.30 7.51 13.97
C PRO A 236 -10.97 7.03 15.40
N GLY A 237 -9.67 6.94 15.71
CA GLY A 237 -9.19 6.62 17.07
C GLY A 237 -9.23 5.13 17.47
N GLU A 238 -9.73 4.24 16.62
CA GLU A 238 -9.77 2.80 16.87
C GLU A 238 -9.06 2.04 15.75
N ARG A 239 -8.08 1.19 16.10
CA ARG A 239 -7.45 0.27 15.17
C ARG A 239 -8.12 -1.09 15.25
N SER A 240 -9.02 -1.36 14.34
CA SER A 240 -9.64 -2.67 14.19
C SER A 240 -9.52 -3.14 12.74
N VAL A 241 -9.36 -4.45 12.55
CA VAL A 241 -9.24 -5.03 11.21
C VAL A 241 -10.63 -5.22 10.64
N GLN A 242 -10.87 -4.61 9.47
CA GLN A 242 -12.08 -4.81 8.67
C GLN A 242 -11.99 -6.12 7.88
N ARG A 243 -10.83 -6.38 7.27
CA ARG A 243 -10.56 -7.55 6.44
C ARG A 243 -9.10 -7.95 6.50
N ALA A 244 -8.83 -9.25 6.49
CA ALA A 244 -7.50 -9.80 6.25
C ALA A 244 -7.33 -10.14 4.76
N VAL A 245 -6.18 -9.85 4.18
CA VAL A 245 -5.80 -10.10 2.79
C VAL A 245 -4.49 -10.86 2.77
N GLU A 246 -4.44 -11.96 2.04
CA GLU A 246 -3.21 -12.71 1.81
C GLU A 246 -2.42 -12.10 0.65
N LEU A 247 -1.15 -11.81 0.88
CA LEU A 247 -0.24 -11.30 -0.14
C LEU A 247 0.91 -12.29 -0.38
N SER A 248 1.12 -12.62 -1.65
CA SER A 248 2.26 -13.43 -2.12
C SER A 248 2.90 -12.70 -3.29
N ASN A 249 4.10 -12.17 -3.11
CA ASN A 249 4.83 -11.36 -4.09
C ASN A 249 3.96 -10.25 -4.72
N ARG A 250 3.20 -9.56 -3.88
CA ARG A 250 2.29 -8.49 -4.27
C ARG A 250 2.35 -7.34 -3.29
N ALA A 251 1.84 -6.20 -3.76
CA ALA A 251 1.72 -4.99 -2.98
C ALA A 251 0.24 -4.66 -2.71
N MET A 252 0.01 -3.89 -1.64
CA MET A 252 -1.28 -3.27 -1.33
C MET A 252 -1.07 -1.86 -0.82
N ALA A 253 -1.86 -0.92 -1.33
CA ALA A 253 -1.91 0.44 -0.82
C ALA A 253 -3.34 0.84 -0.48
N THR A 254 -3.50 1.75 0.49
CA THR A 254 -4.82 2.19 0.96
C THR A 254 -4.91 3.70 1.05
N SER A 255 -5.79 4.29 0.25
CA SER A 255 -6.20 5.69 0.37
C SER A 255 -7.45 5.82 1.22
N GLY A 256 -7.48 6.83 2.10
CA GLY A 256 -8.62 7.07 2.98
C GLY A 256 -8.75 8.54 3.39
N ASP A 257 -9.98 8.97 3.67
CA ASP A 257 -10.30 10.37 4.03
C ASP A 257 -10.43 10.58 5.54
N TYR A 258 -10.20 9.55 6.36
CA TYR A 258 -10.50 9.57 7.80
C TYR A 258 -9.36 10.05 8.70
N ARG A 259 -8.13 10.13 8.16
CA ARG A 259 -6.93 10.53 8.94
C ARG A 259 -6.56 12.00 8.77
N ASN A 260 -6.67 12.57 7.56
CA ASN A 260 -6.23 13.92 7.25
C ASN A 260 -7.38 14.77 6.66
N TYR A 261 -7.97 15.59 7.49
CA TYR A 261 -9.05 16.49 7.15
C TYR A 261 -9.09 17.68 8.14
N TYR A 262 -9.86 18.70 7.82
CA TYR A 262 -10.24 19.70 8.79
C TYR A 262 -11.74 20.00 8.69
N GLU A 263 -12.28 20.57 9.76
CA GLU A 263 -13.69 20.99 9.80
C GLU A 263 -13.79 22.50 9.88
N LYS A 264 -14.67 23.07 9.09
CA LYS A 264 -14.97 24.49 9.10
C LYS A 264 -16.46 24.72 8.83
N ASN A 265 -17.11 25.53 9.68
CA ASN A 265 -18.55 25.81 9.61
C ASN A 265 -19.43 24.55 9.57
N GLY A 266 -19.07 23.53 10.34
CA GLY A 266 -19.78 22.25 10.39
C GLY A 266 -19.63 21.35 9.14
N ARG A 267 -18.76 21.74 8.21
CA ARG A 267 -18.44 20.95 7.02
C ARG A 267 -17.01 20.44 7.09
N ARG A 268 -16.84 19.16 6.75
CA ARG A 268 -15.55 18.47 6.64
C ARG A 268 -14.94 18.69 5.26
N TYR A 269 -13.63 18.93 5.24
CA TYR A 269 -12.81 19.09 4.03
C TYR A 269 -11.68 18.05 4.07
N SER A 270 -11.70 17.11 3.13
CA SER A 270 -10.68 16.09 2.97
C SER A 270 -9.41 16.68 2.37
N HIS A 271 -8.26 16.11 2.72
CA HIS A 271 -6.99 16.43 2.06
C HIS A 271 -6.94 15.95 0.61
N THR A 272 -7.78 14.98 0.24
CA THR A 272 -7.90 14.49 -1.13
C THR A 272 -8.72 15.48 -1.94
N ILE A 273 -8.10 16.07 -2.96
CA ILE A 273 -8.71 17.05 -3.84
C ILE A 273 -8.93 16.42 -5.21
N ASP A 274 -10.10 16.63 -5.81
CA ASP A 274 -10.35 16.26 -7.21
C ASP A 274 -9.69 17.30 -8.15
N PRO A 275 -8.65 16.94 -8.90
CA PRO A 275 -7.92 17.86 -9.76
C PRO A 275 -8.79 18.47 -10.85
N ARG A 276 -9.83 17.77 -11.28
CA ARG A 276 -10.71 18.15 -12.39
C ARG A 276 -11.65 19.32 -12.06
N ASN A 277 -11.99 19.49 -10.78
CA ASN A 277 -12.85 20.57 -10.32
C ASN A 277 -12.23 21.44 -9.22
N GLY A 278 -11.05 21.07 -8.71
CA GLY A 278 -10.33 21.79 -7.67
C GLY A 278 -10.95 21.74 -6.27
N GLN A 279 -11.91 20.85 -6.02
CA GLN A 279 -12.61 20.73 -4.74
C GLN A 279 -12.14 19.52 -3.94
N PRO A 280 -12.05 19.59 -2.60
CA PRO A 280 -11.96 18.41 -1.76
C PRO A 280 -13.13 17.45 -2.01
N ILE A 281 -12.84 16.15 -2.04
CA ILE A 281 -13.87 15.13 -2.22
C ILE A 281 -14.92 15.21 -1.11
N ALA A 282 -16.17 14.90 -1.45
CA ALA A 282 -17.31 14.99 -0.53
C ALA A 282 -18.25 13.78 -0.59
N HIS A 283 -17.87 12.71 -1.28
CA HIS A 283 -18.65 11.47 -1.39
C HIS A 283 -18.48 10.57 -0.15
N ARG A 284 -19.21 9.45 -0.12
CA ARG A 284 -19.28 8.54 1.02
C ARG A 284 -18.15 7.49 1.09
N LEU A 285 -17.21 7.45 0.14
CA LEU A 285 -16.07 6.54 0.21
C LEU A 285 -15.20 6.91 1.40
N ALA A 286 -14.98 5.95 2.30
CA ALA A 286 -14.16 6.15 3.50
C ALA A 286 -12.72 5.73 3.29
N ALA A 287 -12.53 4.60 2.57
CA ALA A 287 -11.23 4.08 2.19
C ALA A 287 -11.35 3.21 0.95
N VAL A 288 -10.27 3.07 0.21
CA VAL A 288 -10.11 2.10 -0.87
C VAL A 288 -8.71 1.49 -0.80
N SER A 289 -8.65 0.17 -0.79
CA SER A 289 -7.40 -0.60 -0.85
C SER A 289 -7.26 -1.23 -2.22
N VAL A 290 -6.07 -1.15 -2.79
CA VAL A 290 -5.73 -1.70 -4.11
C VAL A 290 -4.59 -2.69 -3.96
N VAL A 291 -4.72 -3.87 -4.57
CA VAL A 291 -3.67 -4.90 -4.67
C VAL A 291 -3.12 -4.89 -6.09
N ALA A 292 -1.79 -4.80 -6.22
CA ALA A 292 -1.08 -4.79 -7.50
C ALA A 292 0.28 -5.50 -7.38
N ASP A 293 0.98 -5.64 -8.50
CA ASP A 293 2.34 -6.21 -8.52
C ASP A 293 3.38 -5.19 -8.02
N SER A 294 3.14 -3.88 -8.22
CA SER A 294 3.96 -2.77 -7.73
C SER A 294 3.18 -1.95 -6.69
N CYS A 295 3.85 -1.58 -5.61
CA CYS A 295 3.27 -0.72 -4.57
C CYS A 295 3.11 0.72 -5.06
N MET A 296 4.02 1.22 -5.89
CA MET A 296 3.91 2.51 -6.57
C MET A 296 2.60 2.62 -7.36
N THR A 297 2.29 1.62 -8.18
CA THR A 297 1.04 1.58 -8.95
C THR A 297 -0.17 1.46 -8.04
N ALA A 298 -0.10 0.62 -6.99
CA ALA A 298 -1.20 0.46 -6.04
C ALA A 298 -1.55 1.77 -5.32
N ASP A 299 -0.55 2.55 -4.87
CA ASP A 299 -0.70 3.84 -4.17
C ASP A 299 -1.37 4.88 -5.09
N ALA A 300 -0.87 5.05 -6.32
CA ALA A 300 -1.43 5.98 -7.29
C ALA A 300 -2.88 5.61 -7.70
N VAL A 301 -3.14 4.32 -7.95
CA VAL A 301 -4.50 3.84 -8.28
C VAL A 301 -5.45 4.01 -7.10
N ALA A 302 -5.03 3.68 -5.87
CA ALA A 302 -5.85 3.89 -4.68
C ALA A 302 -6.23 5.37 -4.51
N THR A 303 -5.28 6.28 -4.73
CA THR A 303 -5.52 7.74 -4.72
C THR A 303 -6.52 8.14 -5.81
N ALA A 304 -6.38 7.66 -7.04
CA ALA A 304 -7.33 7.91 -8.12
C ALA A 304 -8.74 7.43 -7.80
N LEU A 305 -8.86 6.19 -7.31
CA LEU A 305 -10.16 5.59 -6.95
C LEU A 305 -10.80 6.33 -5.78
N MET A 306 -9.98 6.84 -4.83
CA MET A 306 -10.45 7.69 -3.75
C MET A 306 -11.02 9.00 -4.27
N VAL A 307 -10.41 9.64 -5.27
CA VAL A 307 -10.92 10.84 -5.94
C VAL A 307 -12.23 10.55 -6.66
N LEU A 308 -12.31 9.46 -7.42
CA LEU A 308 -13.48 9.08 -8.23
C LEU A 308 -14.70 8.68 -7.39
N GLY A 309 -14.48 8.20 -6.16
CA GLY A 309 -15.56 7.79 -5.25
C GLY A 309 -16.11 6.38 -5.53
N PRO A 310 -17.16 5.97 -4.76
CA PRO A 310 -17.54 4.56 -4.64
C PRO A 310 -18.23 3.96 -5.88
N ASP A 311 -18.79 4.77 -6.76
CA ASP A 311 -19.52 4.30 -7.93
C ASP A 311 -18.67 4.43 -9.20
N THR A 312 -18.18 5.63 -9.52
CA THR A 312 -17.32 5.86 -10.68
C THR A 312 -16.00 5.11 -10.55
N GLY A 313 -15.33 5.19 -9.37
CA GLY A 313 -14.08 4.48 -9.11
C GLY A 313 -14.25 2.97 -9.17
N TYR A 314 -15.35 2.43 -8.64
CA TYR A 314 -15.62 1.00 -8.74
C TYR A 314 -15.80 0.53 -10.19
N ASN A 315 -16.57 1.27 -10.99
CA ASN A 315 -16.81 0.90 -12.39
C ASN A 315 -15.50 0.93 -13.20
N LEU A 316 -14.66 1.97 -12.98
CA LEU A 316 -13.34 2.04 -13.61
C LEU A 316 -12.45 0.88 -13.16
N ALA A 317 -12.42 0.57 -11.86
CA ALA A 317 -11.62 -0.55 -11.35
C ALA A 317 -12.04 -1.91 -11.93
N VAL A 318 -13.35 -2.11 -12.17
CA VAL A 318 -13.86 -3.32 -12.86
C VAL A 318 -13.45 -3.31 -14.33
N GLU A 319 -13.59 -2.17 -15.02
CA GLU A 319 -13.22 -2.03 -16.45
C GLU A 319 -11.72 -2.31 -16.68
N ARG A 320 -10.88 -1.85 -15.75
CA ARG A 320 -9.40 -1.99 -15.82
C ARG A 320 -8.87 -3.28 -15.18
N ASP A 321 -9.74 -4.17 -14.73
CA ASP A 321 -9.40 -5.39 -14.00
C ASP A 321 -8.50 -5.14 -12.77
N TRP A 322 -8.69 -4.01 -12.08
CA TRP A 322 -7.96 -3.69 -10.86
C TRP A 322 -8.55 -4.40 -9.65
N ALA A 323 -7.69 -4.97 -8.83
CA ALA A 323 -8.08 -5.59 -7.57
C ALA A 323 -8.27 -4.52 -6.49
N ALA A 324 -9.50 -4.10 -6.25
CA ALA A 324 -9.83 -3.03 -5.32
C ALA A 324 -10.95 -3.39 -4.34
N CYS A 325 -10.78 -2.96 -3.08
CA CYS A 325 -11.75 -3.09 -2.00
C CYS A 325 -12.14 -1.70 -1.50
N PHE A 326 -13.41 -1.33 -1.69
CA PHE A 326 -13.99 -0.05 -1.30
C PHE A 326 -14.73 -0.19 0.02
N ILE A 327 -14.48 0.71 0.97
CA ILE A 327 -15.22 0.81 2.23
C ILE A 327 -16.04 2.09 2.19
N VAL A 328 -17.36 1.96 2.12
CA VAL A 328 -18.31 3.06 1.90
C VAL A 328 -19.12 3.32 3.16
N ARG A 329 -19.26 4.58 3.58
CA ARG A 329 -20.12 4.98 4.71
C ARG A 329 -21.60 4.83 4.34
N ASP A 330 -22.35 4.19 5.25
CA ASP A 330 -23.81 4.04 5.16
C ASP A 330 -24.42 4.31 6.56
N GLY A 331 -24.68 5.57 6.86
CA GLY A 331 -24.98 6.02 8.22
C GLY A 331 -23.84 5.71 9.17
N ASP A 332 -24.13 4.98 10.24
CA ASP A 332 -23.17 4.55 11.25
C ASP A 332 -22.43 3.23 10.88
N ARG A 333 -22.64 2.72 9.68
CA ARG A 333 -22.07 1.46 9.20
C ARG A 333 -21.11 1.69 8.05
N PHE A 334 -20.29 0.66 7.79
CA PHE A 334 -19.47 0.58 6.60
C PHE A 334 -19.94 -0.59 5.73
N ILE A 335 -20.12 -0.33 4.45
CA ILE A 335 -20.40 -1.34 3.42
C ILE A 335 -19.12 -1.57 2.65
N GLU A 336 -18.76 -2.84 2.50
CA GLU A 336 -17.63 -3.26 1.68
C GLU A 336 -18.09 -3.63 0.28
N LYS A 337 -17.40 -3.11 -0.76
CA LYS A 337 -17.65 -3.38 -2.17
C LYS A 337 -16.33 -3.77 -2.84
N GLN A 338 -16.22 -5.01 -3.27
CA GLN A 338 -15.00 -5.57 -3.87
C GLN A 338 -15.15 -5.76 -5.36
N THR A 339 -14.10 -5.45 -6.14
CA THR A 339 -14.04 -5.84 -7.55
C THR A 339 -13.93 -7.36 -7.70
N PRO A 340 -14.31 -7.94 -8.86
CA PRO A 340 -14.13 -9.37 -9.12
C PRO A 340 -12.66 -9.79 -8.89
N ARG A 341 -11.72 -9.03 -9.43
CA ARG A 341 -10.28 -9.30 -9.30
C ARG A 341 -9.79 -9.30 -7.85
N PHE A 342 -10.30 -8.40 -7.00
CA PHE A 342 -9.94 -8.40 -5.59
C PHE A 342 -10.41 -9.67 -4.87
N ARG A 343 -11.63 -10.15 -5.17
CA ARG A 343 -12.15 -11.40 -4.59
C ARG A 343 -11.28 -12.60 -4.98
N GLU A 344 -10.90 -12.71 -6.25
CA GLU A 344 -10.03 -13.78 -6.74
C GLU A 344 -8.69 -13.82 -6.01
N LEU A 345 -8.10 -12.66 -5.71
CA LEU A 345 -6.80 -12.56 -5.05
C LEU A 345 -6.88 -12.69 -3.52
N SER A 346 -8.02 -12.37 -2.92
CA SER A 346 -8.22 -12.37 -1.46
C SER A 346 -8.90 -13.63 -0.91
N GLU A 347 -9.50 -14.45 -1.78
CA GLU A 347 -10.02 -15.76 -1.39
C GLU A 347 -8.87 -16.78 -1.35
N PRO A 348 -8.74 -17.57 -0.25
CA PRO A 348 -7.75 -18.64 -0.21
C PRO A 348 -7.96 -19.53 -1.43
N GLN A 349 -6.90 -19.78 -2.19
CA GLN A 349 -6.95 -20.79 -3.25
C GLN A 349 -7.34 -22.11 -2.58
N ARG A 350 -8.58 -22.53 -2.76
CA ARG A 350 -8.98 -23.89 -2.37
C ARG A 350 -8.25 -24.82 -3.31
N ASP A 351 -7.19 -25.44 -2.80
CA ASP A 351 -6.52 -26.53 -3.49
C ASP A 351 -7.60 -27.46 -4.02
N GLY A 352 -7.69 -27.51 -5.35
CA GLY A 352 -8.63 -28.41 -6.03
C GLY A 352 -8.31 -29.84 -5.60
N LYS A 353 -9.24 -30.45 -4.87
CA LYS A 353 -9.23 -31.89 -4.61
C LYS A 353 -9.41 -32.65 -5.91
#